data_4013937cb8cbb4fbba28c33db8ca0d52
#
_entry.id   4013937cb8cbb4fbba28c33db8ca0d52
#
_cell.length_a   1.000
_cell.length_b   1.000
_cell.length_c   1.000
_cell.angle_alpha   90.00
_cell.angle_beta   90.00
_cell.angle_gamma   90.00
#
_symmetry.space_group_name_H-M   'P 1'
#
loop_
_entity.id
_entity.type
_entity.pdbx_description
1 polymer ?
#
loop_
_entity_poly.entity_id
_entity_poly.type
_entity_poly.pdbx_seq_one_letter_code
_entity_poly.pdbx_strand_id
1 'polypeptide(L)'
;MNRARLIDFWEAAPETRHFVFEADGPVDFLPGQFVSVVAELEGKHITRAYSIAAPPNGARFDLCLNRVDGGIISPYLFSLAPGGEIEWKGPFGVFVWRKPVSDSILVATGTGITPYRSMLLERLPLEPDRHFTLVFGARHEEGLIYRAEFEDLAGRYPNFRFLPTLTRPTGSWAGRTGRVQSHVFEVLGERRDVDVYICGMAAMIDDLRNSLKEKGLDRKKIIVEKYD
;
A
#
# COMPACT_ATOMS: atom_id res chain seq x y z
N MET A 1 -1.12 -24.49 -7.72
CA MET A 1 -0.27 -23.40 -7.25
C MET A 1 0.40 -22.77 -8.45
N ASN A 2 0.54 -21.44 -8.46
CA ASN A 2 1.27 -20.75 -9.53
C ASN A 2 2.72 -20.58 -9.09
N ARG A 3 3.64 -20.37 -10.06
CA ARG A 3 5.04 -20.05 -9.80
C ARG A 3 5.38 -18.69 -10.37
N ALA A 4 6.35 -18.03 -9.74
CA ALA A 4 6.92 -16.80 -10.24
C ALA A 4 8.40 -16.73 -9.88
N ARG A 5 9.19 -16.10 -10.75
CA ARG A 5 10.63 -15.90 -10.58
C ARG A 5 10.91 -14.48 -10.16
N LEU A 6 11.77 -14.31 -9.18
CA LEU A 6 12.29 -13.00 -8.80
C LEU A 6 13.19 -12.45 -9.93
N ILE A 7 12.82 -11.30 -10.47
CA ILE A 7 13.57 -10.64 -11.55
C ILE A 7 14.53 -9.59 -10.97
N ASP A 8 14.02 -8.80 -10.02
CA ASP A 8 14.77 -7.70 -9.43
C ASP A 8 14.25 -7.35 -8.05
N PHE A 9 15.02 -6.63 -7.25
CA PHE A 9 14.59 -6.05 -5.98
C PHE A 9 15.44 -4.84 -5.59
N TRP A 10 14.88 -3.98 -4.73
CA TRP A 10 15.62 -2.87 -4.11
C TRP A 10 15.09 -2.58 -2.71
N GLU A 11 15.93 -1.98 -1.87
CA GLU A 11 15.53 -1.52 -0.54
C GLU A 11 14.64 -0.26 -0.71
N ALA A 12 13.39 -0.36 -0.28
CA ALA A 12 12.41 0.72 -0.33
C ALA A 12 12.41 1.59 0.94
N ALA A 13 12.85 1.01 2.06
CA ALA A 13 13.11 1.63 3.37
C ALA A 13 13.93 0.64 4.21
N PRO A 14 14.46 1.03 5.39
CA PRO A 14 15.13 0.08 6.29
C PRO A 14 14.25 -1.15 6.55
N GLU A 15 14.86 -2.34 6.41
CA GLU A 15 14.20 -3.65 6.56
C GLU A 15 12.93 -3.81 5.69
N THR A 16 12.81 -3.03 4.61
CA THR A 16 11.68 -3.05 3.69
C THR A 16 12.16 -3.14 2.27
N ARG A 17 11.75 -4.17 1.56
CA ARG A 17 12.21 -4.44 0.20
C ARG A 17 11.04 -4.49 -0.78
N HIS A 18 11.25 -3.89 -1.93
CA HIS A 18 10.42 -4.06 -3.11
C HIS A 18 10.99 -5.20 -3.96
N PHE A 19 10.11 -6.09 -4.39
CA PHE A 19 10.44 -7.27 -5.22
C PHE A 19 9.65 -7.22 -6.51
N VAL A 20 10.29 -7.51 -7.63
CA VAL A 20 9.67 -7.67 -8.95
C VAL A 20 9.66 -9.14 -9.31
N PHE A 21 8.49 -9.71 -9.50
CA PHE A 21 8.29 -11.10 -9.90
C PHE A 21 7.73 -11.22 -11.32
N GLU A 22 8.13 -12.26 -12.03
CA GLU A 22 7.57 -12.67 -13.30
C GLU A 22 6.96 -14.08 -13.16
N ALA A 23 5.67 -14.19 -13.38
CA ALA A 23 4.91 -15.44 -13.34
C ALA A 23 5.06 -16.21 -14.65
N ASP A 24 4.67 -17.50 -14.67
CA ASP A 24 4.72 -18.36 -15.86
C ASP A 24 3.70 -17.93 -16.95
N GLY A 25 2.81 -17.02 -16.65
CA GLY A 25 1.81 -16.47 -17.59
C GLY A 25 1.18 -15.19 -17.07
N PRO A 26 0.28 -14.56 -17.86
CA PRO A 26 -0.37 -13.31 -17.48
C PRO A 26 -1.04 -13.37 -16.11
N VAL A 27 -0.91 -12.28 -15.34
CA VAL A 27 -1.53 -12.10 -14.03
C VAL A 27 -2.57 -10.99 -14.13
N ASP A 28 -3.84 -11.38 -14.25
CA ASP A 28 -4.96 -10.44 -14.32
C ASP A 28 -5.42 -10.09 -12.91
N PHE A 29 -5.27 -8.84 -12.52
CA PHE A 29 -5.70 -8.32 -11.22
C PHE A 29 -6.17 -6.87 -11.30
N LEU A 30 -6.90 -6.45 -10.28
CA LEU A 30 -7.25 -5.05 -10.07
C LEU A 30 -6.28 -4.42 -9.06
N PRO A 31 -5.76 -3.19 -9.32
CA PRO A 31 -4.95 -2.46 -8.35
C PRO A 31 -5.60 -2.40 -6.97
N GLY A 32 -4.82 -2.74 -5.95
CA GLY A 32 -5.28 -2.90 -4.57
C GLY A 32 -5.48 -4.35 -4.14
N GLN A 33 -5.52 -5.31 -5.06
CA GLN A 33 -5.54 -6.74 -4.74
C GLN A 33 -4.18 -7.25 -4.24
N PHE A 34 -4.17 -8.45 -3.67
CA PHE A 34 -2.99 -9.10 -3.10
C PHE A 34 -2.78 -10.51 -3.67
N VAL A 35 -1.59 -11.03 -3.51
CA VAL A 35 -1.26 -12.43 -3.69
C VAL A 35 -0.88 -13.07 -2.35
N SER A 36 -1.11 -14.37 -2.21
CA SER A 36 -0.62 -15.16 -1.08
C SER A 36 0.62 -15.93 -1.50
N VAL A 37 1.78 -15.55 -0.97
CA VAL A 37 3.02 -16.32 -1.13
C VAL A 37 2.96 -17.55 -0.24
N VAL A 38 3.39 -18.67 -0.77
CA VAL A 38 3.38 -19.98 -0.11
C VAL A 38 4.81 -20.44 0.14
N ALA A 39 5.08 -20.94 1.33
CA ALA A 39 6.29 -21.67 1.64
C ALA A 39 5.94 -22.98 2.35
N GLU A 40 6.76 -24.00 2.18
CA GLU A 40 6.64 -25.24 2.93
C GLU A 40 7.65 -25.27 4.07
N LEU A 41 7.17 -25.54 5.27
CA LEU A 41 7.99 -25.75 6.45
C LEU A 41 7.50 -26.99 7.20
N GLU A 42 8.38 -27.95 7.44
CA GLU A 42 8.08 -29.19 8.17
C GLU A 42 6.81 -29.91 7.63
N GLY A 43 6.65 -29.96 6.30
CA GLY A 43 5.51 -30.56 5.62
C GLY A 43 4.21 -29.77 5.71
N LYS A 44 4.23 -28.52 6.22
CA LYS A 44 3.06 -27.65 6.28
C LYS A 44 3.20 -26.47 5.32
N HIS A 45 2.15 -26.19 4.56
CA HIS A 45 2.07 -25.00 3.74
C HIS A 45 1.71 -23.79 4.62
N ILE A 46 2.61 -22.81 4.63
CA ILE A 46 2.42 -21.53 5.29
C ILE A 46 2.18 -20.49 4.22
N THR A 47 1.17 -19.64 4.41
CA THR A 47 0.83 -18.58 3.47
C THR A 47 0.87 -17.22 4.14
N ARG A 48 1.29 -16.18 3.37
CA ARG A 48 1.16 -14.76 3.79
C ARG A 48 0.69 -13.94 2.60
N ALA A 49 -0.27 -13.08 2.88
CA ALA A 49 -0.84 -12.14 1.91
C ALA A 49 0.08 -10.92 1.77
N TYR A 50 0.30 -10.50 0.53
CA TYR A 50 1.05 -9.29 0.19
C TYR A 50 0.34 -8.54 -0.91
N SER A 51 -0.02 -7.29 -0.68
CA SER A 51 -0.64 -6.42 -1.69
C SER A 51 0.29 -6.20 -2.86
N ILE A 52 -0.28 -6.18 -4.06
CA ILE A 52 0.47 -5.94 -5.29
C ILE A 52 0.82 -4.46 -5.39
N ALA A 53 2.10 -4.16 -5.60
CA ALA A 53 2.67 -2.81 -5.54
C ALA A 53 2.68 -2.05 -6.88
N ALA A 54 2.42 -2.72 -7.99
CA ALA A 54 2.42 -2.12 -9.33
C ALA A 54 1.09 -2.37 -10.04
N PRO A 55 0.70 -1.54 -11.02
CA PRO A 55 -0.44 -1.84 -11.88
C PRO A 55 -0.19 -3.09 -12.73
N PRO A 56 -1.25 -3.72 -13.29
CA PRO A 56 -1.11 -4.89 -14.16
C PRO A 56 -0.13 -4.65 -15.31
N ASN A 57 0.82 -5.58 -15.49
CA ASN A 57 1.84 -5.51 -16.52
C ASN A 57 2.19 -6.91 -17.07
N GLY A 58 1.26 -7.53 -17.78
CA GLY A 58 1.44 -8.84 -18.37
C GLY A 58 1.66 -9.93 -17.31
N ALA A 59 2.80 -10.61 -17.35
CA ALA A 59 3.16 -11.65 -16.39
C ALA A 59 3.80 -11.11 -15.09
N ARG A 60 4.05 -9.79 -14.99
CA ARG A 60 4.77 -9.20 -13.84
C ARG A 60 3.83 -8.71 -12.77
N PHE A 61 4.28 -8.89 -11.53
CA PHE A 61 3.68 -8.27 -10.36
C PHE A 61 4.76 -7.94 -9.33
N ASP A 62 4.55 -6.85 -8.61
CA ASP A 62 5.50 -6.37 -7.62
C ASP A 62 4.94 -6.54 -6.21
N LEU A 63 5.82 -6.83 -5.25
CA LEU A 63 5.49 -6.89 -3.83
C LEU A 63 6.41 -5.94 -3.06
N CYS A 64 5.88 -5.31 -2.00
CA CYS A 64 6.70 -4.55 -1.05
C CYS A 64 6.36 -4.96 0.37
N LEU A 65 7.36 -5.40 1.11
CA LEU A 65 7.15 -5.96 2.44
C LEU A 65 8.34 -5.73 3.37
N ASN A 66 8.04 -5.68 4.66
CA ASN A 66 9.05 -5.66 5.71
C ASN A 66 9.58 -7.06 5.98
N ARG A 67 10.87 -7.15 6.33
CA ARG A 67 11.41 -8.31 7.01
C ARG A 67 10.84 -8.37 8.42
N VAL A 68 10.30 -9.52 8.78
CA VAL A 68 9.77 -9.80 10.12
C VAL A 68 10.69 -10.80 10.79
N ASP A 69 11.41 -10.38 11.84
CA ASP A 69 12.28 -11.27 12.61
C ASP A 69 11.46 -12.39 13.25
N GLY A 70 11.95 -13.62 13.12
CA GLY A 70 11.23 -14.82 13.54
C GLY A 70 10.03 -15.21 12.65
N GLY A 71 9.74 -14.43 11.60
CA GLY A 71 8.80 -14.82 10.55
C GLY A 71 9.39 -15.91 9.64
N ILE A 72 8.55 -16.51 8.79
CA ILE A 72 8.97 -17.57 7.86
C ILE A 72 9.05 -17.01 6.43
N ILE A 73 7.97 -16.42 5.95
CA ILE A 73 7.86 -16.00 4.54
C ILE A 73 8.74 -14.79 4.23
N SER A 74 8.74 -13.74 5.06
CA SER A 74 9.53 -12.54 4.77
C SER A 74 11.04 -12.80 4.83
N PRO A 75 11.62 -13.52 5.81
CA PRO A 75 13.04 -13.92 5.74
C PRO A 75 13.36 -14.78 4.52
N TYR A 76 12.46 -15.69 4.13
CA TYR A 76 12.61 -16.49 2.91
C TYR A 76 12.71 -15.59 1.68
N LEU A 77 11.75 -14.65 1.49
CA LEU A 77 11.77 -13.71 0.37
C LEU A 77 13.04 -12.84 0.35
N PHE A 78 13.49 -12.39 1.53
CA PHE A 78 14.73 -11.61 1.65
C PHE A 78 15.99 -12.40 1.35
N SER A 79 15.97 -13.74 1.43
CA SER A 79 17.09 -14.61 1.07
C SER A 79 17.19 -14.90 -0.43
N LEU A 80 16.13 -14.58 -1.20
CA LEU A 80 16.14 -14.84 -2.64
C LEU A 80 17.10 -13.89 -3.37
N ALA A 81 17.81 -14.45 -4.36
CA ALA A 81 18.52 -13.71 -5.39
C ALA A 81 17.69 -13.69 -6.68
N PRO A 82 17.94 -12.77 -7.64
CA PRO A 82 17.34 -12.83 -8.97
C PRO A 82 17.49 -14.23 -9.58
N GLY A 83 16.40 -14.74 -10.15
CA GLY A 83 16.26 -16.12 -10.61
C GLY A 83 15.63 -17.08 -9.59
N GLY A 84 15.59 -16.71 -8.30
CA GLY A 84 14.89 -17.50 -7.27
C GLY A 84 13.37 -17.55 -7.51
N GLU A 85 12.76 -18.66 -7.14
CA GLU A 85 11.33 -18.90 -7.41
C GLU A 85 10.51 -18.89 -6.13
N ILE A 86 9.23 -18.47 -6.28
CA ILE A 86 8.21 -18.56 -5.25
C ILE A 86 7.00 -19.32 -5.77
N GLU A 87 6.28 -19.95 -4.84
CA GLU A 87 4.92 -20.41 -5.07
C GLU A 87 3.92 -19.38 -4.54
N TRP A 88 2.84 -19.16 -5.27
CA TRP A 88 1.83 -18.19 -4.91
C TRP A 88 0.42 -18.58 -5.34
N LYS A 89 -0.57 -17.93 -4.74
CA LYS A 89 -1.99 -18.05 -5.05
C LYS A 89 -2.61 -16.65 -5.16
N GLY A 90 -3.64 -16.53 -5.97
CA GLY A 90 -4.34 -15.27 -6.18
C GLY A 90 -4.49 -14.95 -7.67
N PRO A 91 -4.78 -13.68 -8.00
CA PRO A 91 -4.97 -12.55 -7.07
C PRO A 91 -6.25 -12.68 -6.23
N PHE A 92 -6.25 -12.05 -5.07
CA PHE A 92 -7.37 -12.01 -4.12
C PHE A 92 -7.61 -10.59 -3.62
N GLY A 93 -8.71 -10.40 -2.87
CA GLY A 93 -9.01 -9.15 -2.20
C GLY A 93 -10.06 -8.31 -2.92
N VAL A 94 -10.68 -7.41 -2.13
CA VAL A 94 -11.75 -6.50 -2.55
C VAL A 94 -11.41 -5.04 -2.25
N PHE A 95 -10.17 -4.77 -1.86
CA PHE A 95 -9.66 -3.43 -1.59
C PHE A 95 -9.24 -2.75 -2.89
N VAL A 96 -10.22 -2.47 -3.73
CA VAL A 96 -10.06 -1.90 -5.07
C VAL A 96 -10.84 -0.60 -5.20
N TRP A 97 -10.58 0.19 -6.24
CA TRP A 97 -11.36 1.38 -6.53
C TRP A 97 -12.85 1.05 -6.66
N ARG A 98 -13.68 1.76 -5.93
CA ARG A 98 -15.12 1.74 -6.13
C ARG A 98 -15.47 2.41 -7.45
N LYS A 99 -16.53 1.95 -8.06
CA LYS A 99 -17.04 2.52 -9.31
C LYS A 99 -18.43 3.10 -9.10
N PRO A 100 -18.70 4.33 -9.62
CA PRO A 100 -17.74 5.23 -10.26
C PRO A 100 -16.67 5.72 -9.29
N VAL A 101 -15.48 6.06 -9.79
CA VAL A 101 -14.40 6.60 -8.97
C VAL A 101 -14.80 7.99 -8.46
N SER A 102 -14.62 8.21 -7.17
CA SER A 102 -14.90 9.48 -6.49
C SER A 102 -13.59 10.14 -6.04
N ASP A 103 -13.67 11.42 -5.68
CA ASP A 103 -12.61 12.04 -4.88
C ASP A 103 -12.29 11.17 -3.68
N SER A 104 -11.01 10.99 -3.38
CA SER A 104 -10.60 10.00 -2.41
C SER A 104 -9.47 10.48 -1.50
N ILE A 105 -9.59 10.13 -0.22
CA ILE A 105 -8.52 10.26 0.78
C ILE A 105 -7.97 8.84 1.02
N LEU A 106 -6.68 8.66 0.76
CA LEU A 106 -5.95 7.42 0.92
C LEU A 106 -5.08 7.55 2.18
N VAL A 107 -5.18 6.61 3.09
CA VAL A 107 -4.48 6.69 4.39
C VAL A 107 -3.64 5.44 4.59
N ALA A 108 -2.34 5.63 4.75
CA ALA A 108 -1.39 4.54 4.93
C ALA A 108 -0.45 4.73 6.12
N THR A 109 0.01 3.62 6.69
CA THR A 109 1.19 3.55 7.56
C THR A 109 2.03 2.35 7.16
N GLY A 110 3.37 2.52 7.14
CA GLY A 110 4.29 1.44 6.77
C GLY A 110 4.00 0.86 5.39
N THR A 111 4.05 -0.46 5.28
CA THR A 111 3.76 -1.18 4.01
C THR A 111 2.30 -1.11 3.56
N GLY A 112 1.38 -0.57 4.38
CA GLY A 112 0.02 -0.25 3.94
C GLY A 112 -0.06 0.75 2.78
N ILE A 113 1.07 1.39 2.41
CA ILE A 113 1.18 2.22 1.21
C ILE A 113 1.21 1.40 -0.09
N THR A 114 1.56 0.13 -0.02
CA THR A 114 1.77 -0.76 -1.18
C THR A 114 0.58 -0.80 -2.15
N PRO A 115 -0.67 -1.08 -1.73
CA PRO A 115 -1.80 -1.11 -2.65
C PRO A 115 -2.06 0.26 -3.29
N TYR A 116 -1.78 1.36 -2.59
CA TYR A 116 -1.99 2.70 -3.13
C TYR A 116 -1.01 3.05 -4.25
N ARG A 117 0.21 2.52 -4.23
CA ARG A 117 1.14 2.69 -5.35
C ARG A 117 0.54 2.10 -6.63
N SER A 118 0.08 0.87 -6.60
CA SER A 118 -0.60 0.22 -7.72
C SER A 118 -1.84 1.01 -8.17
N MET A 119 -2.69 1.40 -7.22
CA MET A 119 -3.95 2.11 -7.47
C MET A 119 -3.72 3.50 -8.10
N LEU A 120 -2.78 4.29 -7.57
CA LEU A 120 -2.53 5.65 -8.04
C LEU A 120 -1.81 5.66 -9.39
N LEU A 121 -0.81 4.78 -9.60
CA LEU A 121 -0.12 4.67 -10.88
C LEU A 121 -1.06 4.33 -12.04
N GLU A 122 -2.07 3.50 -11.80
CA GLU A 122 -3.10 3.20 -12.80
C GLU A 122 -4.06 4.37 -12.99
N ARG A 123 -4.52 4.99 -11.89
CA ARG A 123 -5.72 5.81 -11.92
C ARG A 123 -5.49 7.29 -12.18
N LEU A 124 -4.38 7.86 -11.71
CA LEU A 124 -4.09 9.28 -11.87
C LEU A 124 -4.18 9.78 -13.32
N PRO A 125 -3.62 9.07 -14.33
CA PRO A 125 -3.73 9.52 -15.72
C PRO A 125 -5.14 9.37 -16.32
N LEU A 126 -6.01 8.56 -15.71
CA LEU A 126 -7.35 8.23 -16.23
C LEU A 126 -8.47 9.08 -15.63
N GLU A 127 -8.22 9.74 -14.50
CA GLU A 127 -9.25 10.47 -13.73
C GLU A 127 -8.79 11.92 -13.43
N PRO A 128 -8.57 12.76 -14.45
CA PRO A 128 -8.03 14.12 -14.25
C PRO A 128 -8.98 15.02 -13.46
N ASP A 129 -10.29 14.74 -13.47
CA ASP A 129 -11.34 15.51 -12.78
C ASP A 129 -11.61 15.03 -11.36
N ARG A 130 -10.90 14.00 -10.87
CA ARG A 130 -11.02 13.48 -9.51
C ARG A 130 -9.82 13.84 -8.67
N HIS A 131 -10.03 14.20 -7.42
CA HIS A 131 -8.97 14.60 -6.51
C HIS A 131 -8.60 13.43 -5.58
N PHE A 132 -7.30 13.18 -5.50
CA PHE A 132 -6.73 12.14 -4.65
C PHE A 132 -5.77 12.77 -3.65
N THR A 133 -5.91 12.44 -2.38
CA THR A 133 -4.96 12.86 -1.35
C THR A 133 -4.45 11.64 -0.60
N LEU A 134 -3.14 11.41 -0.63
CA LEU A 134 -2.48 10.35 0.11
C LEU A 134 -1.87 10.92 1.39
N VAL A 135 -2.42 10.51 2.54
CA VAL A 135 -1.86 10.79 3.87
C VAL A 135 -1.04 9.59 4.31
N PHE A 136 0.28 9.73 4.39
CA PHE A 136 1.19 8.64 4.70
C PHE A 136 1.98 8.89 5.98
N GLY A 137 1.82 8.00 6.97
CA GLY A 137 2.48 8.08 8.26
C GLY A 137 3.66 7.13 8.40
N ALA A 138 4.80 7.66 8.85
CA ALA A 138 5.95 6.88 9.28
C ALA A 138 6.44 7.33 10.67
N ARG A 139 7.35 6.57 11.28
CA ARG A 139 8.02 7.00 12.52
C ARG A 139 9.08 8.05 12.22
N HIS A 140 9.95 7.73 11.29
CA HIS A 140 11.13 8.49 10.87
C HIS A 140 11.12 8.67 9.36
N GLU A 141 11.94 9.59 8.86
CA GLU A 141 11.98 9.99 7.45
C GLU A 141 12.40 8.84 6.53
N GLU A 142 13.35 8.02 6.95
CA GLU A 142 13.80 6.83 6.22
C GLU A 142 12.73 5.74 6.07
N GLY A 143 11.67 5.78 6.88
CA GLY A 143 10.51 4.90 6.79
C GLY A 143 9.45 5.35 5.79
N LEU A 144 9.65 6.45 5.08
CA LEU A 144 8.75 6.95 4.04
C LEU A 144 8.96 6.18 2.72
N ILE A 145 8.39 4.98 2.64
CA ILE A 145 8.44 4.09 1.47
C ILE A 145 7.92 4.85 0.24
N TYR A 146 8.64 4.79 -0.90
CA TYR A 146 8.29 5.43 -2.18
C TYR A 146 8.14 6.95 -2.12
N ARG A 147 8.73 7.64 -1.13
CA ARG A 147 8.58 9.09 -0.97
C ARG A 147 8.85 9.86 -2.26
N ALA A 148 10.02 9.66 -2.86
CA ALA A 148 10.42 10.40 -4.07
C ALA A 148 9.45 10.16 -5.24
N GLU A 149 8.93 8.93 -5.38
CA GLU A 149 7.95 8.59 -6.41
C GLU A 149 6.62 9.33 -6.18
N PHE A 150 6.11 9.38 -4.95
CA PHE A 150 4.85 10.09 -4.66
C PHE A 150 5.02 11.62 -4.71
N GLU A 151 6.19 12.15 -4.36
CA GLU A 151 6.52 13.58 -4.56
C GLU A 151 6.55 13.93 -6.06
N ASP A 152 7.15 13.09 -6.90
CA ASP A 152 7.15 13.24 -8.35
C ASP A 152 5.73 13.13 -8.95
N LEU A 153 4.93 12.15 -8.51
CA LEU A 153 3.52 12.06 -8.91
C LEU A 153 2.73 13.31 -8.55
N ALA A 154 2.92 13.86 -7.36
CA ALA A 154 2.25 15.09 -6.94
C ALA A 154 2.71 16.31 -7.75
N GLY A 155 3.94 16.32 -8.24
CA GLY A 155 4.43 17.35 -9.17
C GLY A 155 3.85 17.23 -10.57
N ARG A 156 3.58 16.01 -11.04
CA ARG A 156 3.05 15.74 -12.40
C ARG A 156 1.53 15.83 -12.51
N TYR A 157 0.80 15.47 -11.44
CA TYR A 157 -0.65 15.41 -11.44
C TYR A 157 -1.25 16.43 -10.47
N PRO A 158 -1.82 17.56 -10.98
CA PRO A 158 -2.36 18.64 -10.13
C PRO A 158 -3.55 18.21 -9.28
N ASN A 159 -4.20 17.11 -9.64
CA ASN A 159 -5.29 16.49 -8.92
C ASN A 159 -4.82 15.48 -7.84
N PHE A 160 -3.51 15.33 -7.63
CA PHE A 160 -2.95 14.47 -6.59
C PHE A 160 -2.15 15.27 -5.55
N ARG A 161 -2.36 14.94 -4.28
CA ARG A 161 -1.62 15.54 -3.15
C ARG A 161 -1.00 14.43 -2.32
N PHE A 162 0.29 14.54 -2.04
CA PHE A 162 1.02 13.66 -1.12
C PHE A 162 1.31 14.39 0.19
N LEU A 163 0.84 13.83 1.31
CA LEU A 163 0.97 14.41 2.66
C LEU A 163 1.70 13.43 3.59
N PRO A 164 3.04 13.34 3.52
CA PRO A 164 3.81 12.54 4.45
C PRO A 164 3.82 13.18 5.85
N THR A 165 3.69 12.37 6.90
CA THR A 165 3.74 12.82 8.30
C THR A 165 4.61 11.89 9.14
N LEU A 166 5.37 12.46 10.08
CA LEU A 166 6.27 11.70 10.97
C LEU A 166 5.82 11.81 12.41
N THR A 167 5.81 10.69 13.13
CA THR A 167 5.53 10.68 14.58
C THR A 167 6.77 10.91 15.43
N ARG A 168 7.96 10.69 14.87
CA ARG A 168 9.26 10.93 15.52
C ARG A 168 10.23 11.58 14.54
N PRO A 169 9.96 12.83 14.12
CA PRO A 169 10.82 13.52 13.17
C PRO A 169 12.19 13.82 13.78
N THR A 170 13.21 13.88 12.93
CA THR A 170 14.51 14.49 13.28
C THR A 170 14.46 16.00 13.10
N GLY A 171 15.48 16.74 13.60
CA GLY A 171 15.50 18.20 13.54
C GLY A 171 15.56 18.79 12.11
N SER A 172 15.86 18.01 11.10
CA SER A 172 15.87 18.42 9.68
C SER A 172 14.51 18.32 8.99
N TRP A 173 13.53 17.65 9.60
CA TRP A 173 12.21 17.46 9.01
C TRP A 173 11.38 18.75 9.06
N ALA A 174 11.06 19.29 7.89
CA ALA A 174 10.21 20.49 7.73
C ALA A 174 8.75 20.16 7.32
N GLY A 175 8.41 18.87 7.19
CA GLY A 175 7.09 18.41 6.81
C GLY A 175 6.11 18.27 7.98
N ARG A 176 5.00 17.59 7.73
CA ARG A 176 3.95 17.35 8.73
C ARG A 176 4.43 16.42 9.85
N THR A 177 3.93 16.65 11.06
CA THR A 177 4.25 15.85 12.25
C THR A 177 2.97 15.31 12.90
N GLY A 178 3.11 14.21 13.64
CA GLY A 178 1.99 13.57 14.31
C GLY A 178 1.42 12.37 13.57
N ARG A 179 0.30 11.86 14.08
CA ARG A 179 -0.39 10.70 13.51
C ARG A 179 -1.25 11.11 12.32
N VAL A 180 -1.51 10.17 11.42
CA VAL A 180 -2.31 10.37 10.20
C VAL A 180 -3.72 10.90 10.46
N GLN A 181 -4.34 10.57 11.60
CA GLN A 181 -5.72 10.93 11.90
C GLN A 181 -5.98 12.44 11.83
N SER A 182 -5.12 13.27 12.46
CA SER A 182 -5.28 14.72 12.46
C SER A 182 -5.24 15.30 11.04
N HIS A 183 -4.35 14.79 10.20
CA HIS A 183 -4.20 15.23 8.82
C HIS A 183 -5.36 14.76 7.93
N VAL A 184 -5.90 13.56 8.19
CA VAL A 184 -7.12 13.08 7.51
C VAL A 184 -8.29 14.00 7.83
N PHE A 185 -8.48 14.40 9.09
CA PHE A 185 -9.57 15.30 9.48
C PHE A 185 -9.42 16.70 8.89
N GLU A 186 -8.19 17.21 8.79
CA GLU A 186 -7.89 18.49 8.13
C GLU A 186 -8.30 18.43 6.64
N VAL A 187 -7.93 17.33 5.93
CA VAL A 187 -8.24 17.15 4.51
C VAL A 187 -9.73 16.90 4.28
N LEU A 188 -10.37 16.13 5.16
CA LEU A 188 -11.79 15.81 5.07
C LEU A 188 -12.66 17.08 5.26
N GLY A 189 -12.33 17.90 6.27
CA GLY A 189 -13.16 19.07 6.62
C GLY A 189 -14.62 18.68 6.82
N GLU A 190 -15.50 19.46 6.19
CA GLU A 190 -16.95 19.22 6.20
C GLU A 190 -17.44 18.32 5.06
N ARG A 191 -16.55 17.78 4.24
CA ARG A 191 -16.93 16.92 3.10
C ARG A 191 -17.50 15.59 3.58
N ARG A 192 -18.54 15.11 2.86
CA ARG A 192 -19.19 13.82 3.10
C ARG A 192 -19.32 12.99 1.82
N ASP A 193 -18.92 13.56 0.69
CA ASP A 193 -19.01 13.01 -0.67
C ASP A 193 -17.75 12.23 -1.10
N VAL A 194 -16.71 12.23 -0.27
CA VAL A 194 -15.38 11.64 -0.53
C VAL A 194 -15.30 10.20 -0.02
N ASP A 195 -14.61 9.33 -0.75
CA ASP A 195 -14.27 7.98 -0.29
C ASP A 195 -12.96 8.01 0.52
N VAL A 196 -12.92 7.29 1.65
CA VAL A 196 -11.72 7.18 2.50
C VAL A 196 -11.25 5.74 2.51
N TYR A 197 -10.09 5.51 1.91
CA TYR A 197 -9.40 4.21 1.88
C TYR A 197 -8.34 4.18 2.98
N ILE A 198 -8.34 3.15 3.81
CA ILE A 198 -7.43 3.06 4.95
C ILE A 198 -6.73 1.70 4.93
N CYS A 199 -5.39 1.70 4.85
CA CYS A 199 -4.58 0.49 4.85
C CYS A 199 -3.41 0.58 5.83
N GLY A 200 -3.16 -0.47 6.58
CA GLY A 200 -2.06 -0.56 7.56
C GLY A 200 -2.43 -1.30 8.84
N MET A 201 -1.84 -0.90 9.96
CA MET A 201 -2.02 -1.56 11.26
C MET A 201 -3.47 -1.50 11.75
N ALA A 202 -3.98 -2.62 12.27
CA ALA A 202 -5.36 -2.77 12.75
C ALA A 202 -5.78 -1.65 13.73
N ALA A 203 -4.94 -1.31 14.71
CA ALA A 203 -5.24 -0.28 15.69
C ALA A 203 -5.45 1.12 15.05
N MET A 204 -4.64 1.48 14.06
CA MET A 204 -4.79 2.76 13.33
C MET A 204 -6.10 2.78 12.53
N ILE A 205 -6.42 1.67 11.87
CA ILE A 205 -7.63 1.54 11.05
C ILE A 205 -8.89 1.63 11.92
N ASP A 206 -8.94 0.90 13.03
CA ASP A 206 -10.11 0.87 13.90
C ASP A 206 -10.36 2.23 14.55
N ASP A 207 -9.32 2.92 15.02
CA ASP A 207 -9.38 4.26 15.57
C ASP A 207 -9.91 5.27 14.54
N LEU A 208 -9.26 5.33 13.36
CA LEU A 208 -9.66 6.27 12.32
C LEU A 208 -11.08 6.00 11.78
N ARG A 209 -11.43 4.73 11.57
CA ARG A 209 -12.75 4.32 11.11
C ARG A 209 -13.87 4.75 12.06
N ASN A 210 -13.65 4.62 13.38
CA ASN A 210 -14.62 5.02 14.39
C ASN A 210 -14.76 6.54 14.41
N SER A 211 -13.65 7.27 14.45
CA SER A 211 -13.65 8.73 14.42
C SER A 211 -14.29 9.33 13.17
N LEU A 212 -14.09 8.70 11.99
CA LEU A 212 -14.76 9.14 10.75
C LEU A 212 -16.28 8.98 10.81
N LYS A 213 -16.77 7.88 11.41
CA LYS A 213 -18.21 7.67 11.62
C LYS A 213 -18.80 8.69 12.60
N GLU A 214 -18.10 8.95 13.71
CA GLU A 214 -18.50 9.98 14.68
C GLU A 214 -18.59 11.37 14.05
N LYS A 215 -17.73 11.65 13.07
CA LYS A 215 -17.79 12.88 12.24
C LYS A 215 -18.88 12.84 11.15
N GLY A 216 -19.70 11.79 11.09
CA GLY A 216 -20.82 11.68 10.18
C GLY A 216 -20.49 11.19 8.77
N LEU A 217 -19.31 10.60 8.53
CA LEU A 217 -19.02 9.97 7.25
C LEU A 217 -19.76 8.64 7.14
N ASP A 218 -20.47 8.41 6.02
CA ASP A 218 -21.20 7.17 5.76
C ASP A 218 -20.22 5.98 5.81
N ARG A 219 -20.61 4.92 6.52
CA ARG A 219 -19.84 3.67 6.59
C ARG A 219 -19.46 3.11 5.21
N LYS A 220 -20.32 3.32 4.21
CA LYS A 220 -20.07 2.90 2.83
C LYS A 220 -18.93 3.67 2.18
N LYS A 221 -18.60 4.84 2.67
CA LYS A 221 -17.49 5.67 2.20
C LYS A 221 -16.15 5.32 2.84
N ILE A 222 -16.12 4.40 3.81
CA ILE A 222 -14.91 4.00 4.53
C ILE A 222 -14.53 2.58 4.10
N ILE A 223 -13.48 2.48 3.30
CA ILE A 223 -12.95 1.23 2.74
C ILE A 223 -11.66 0.88 3.47
N VAL A 224 -11.54 -0.33 4.01
CA VAL A 224 -10.41 -0.69 4.86
C VAL A 224 -9.77 -2.00 4.44
N GLU A 225 -8.44 -2.07 4.57
CA GLU A 225 -7.67 -3.31 4.51
C GLU A 225 -6.67 -3.34 5.67
N LYS A 226 -6.75 -4.39 6.50
CA LYS A 226 -5.91 -4.55 7.69
C LYS A 226 -4.69 -5.40 7.35
N TYR A 227 -3.53 -4.90 7.80
CA TYR A 227 -2.29 -5.66 7.82
C TYR A 227 -2.04 -6.11 9.27
N ASP A 228 -1.95 -7.41 9.47
CA ASP A 228 -1.65 -8.06 10.75
C ASP A 228 -0.16 -8.41 10.86
#